data_51891acc1bbc284c1db2dcbd9b827eb7
#
_entry.id   51891acc1bbc284c1db2dcbd9b827eb7
#
_cell.length_a   1.000
_cell.length_b   1.000
_cell.length_c   1.000
_cell.angle_alpha   90.00
_cell.angle_beta   90.00
_cell.angle_gamma   90.00
#
_symmetry.space_group_name_H-M   'P 1'
#
loop_
_entity.id
_entity.type
_entity.pdbx_description
1 polymer ?
#
loop_
_entity_poly.entity_id
_entity_poly.type
_entity_poly.pdbx_seq_one_letter_code
_entity_poly.pdbx_strand_id
1 'polypeptide(L)'
;MAATAPRCEAPAPDALPRFDNPQAWRGPEMAARSDWIHAFTPAELAELDAVVRDADAGGRDLLALHVEDFPLPSLRARLESVRRELLHGRGFHLFRGIPVERYTTRQSAIAYW
;
A
#
# COMPACT_ATOMS: atom_id res chain seq x y z
N MET A 1 -40.03 38.32 -22.16
CA MET A 1 -40.09 37.54 -20.91
C MET A 1 -38.85 36.65 -20.86
N ALA A 2 -37.92 37.01 -20.00
CA ALA A 2 -36.71 36.18 -19.81
C ALA A 2 -37.04 35.13 -18.73
N ALA A 3 -37.02 33.86 -19.10
CA ALA A 3 -37.14 32.76 -18.16
C ALA A 3 -35.87 32.68 -17.32
N THR A 4 -35.99 33.00 -16.04
CA THR A 4 -34.93 32.83 -15.06
C THR A 4 -34.68 31.32 -14.88
N ALA A 5 -33.55 30.84 -15.34
CA ALA A 5 -33.13 29.46 -15.10
C ALA A 5 -33.03 29.21 -13.57
N PRO A 6 -33.50 28.05 -13.08
CA PRO A 6 -33.37 27.73 -11.66
C PRO A 6 -31.91 27.69 -11.28
N ARG A 7 -31.50 28.49 -10.30
CA ARG A 7 -30.16 28.39 -9.69
C ARG A 7 -30.06 27.01 -9.04
N CYS A 8 -29.12 26.24 -9.47
CA CYS A 8 -28.71 25.01 -8.79
C CYS A 8 -28.17 25.45 -7.42
N GLU A 9 -29.00 25.44 -6.42
CA GLU A 9 -28.63 25.74 -5.04
C GLU A 9 -27.74 24.57 -4.57
N ALA A 10 -26.46 24.83 -4.33
CA ALA A 10 -25.57 23.82 -3.79
C ALA A 10 -26.11 23.38 -2.42
N PRO A 11 -26.21 22.08 -2.14
CA PRO A 11 -26.67 21.59 -0.84
C PRO A 11 -25.81 22.18 0.27
N ALA A 12 -26.51 22.57 1.37
CA ALA A 12 -25.83 23.07 2.55
C ALA A 12 -24.73 22.05 3.02
N PRO A 13 -23.61 22.53 3.59
CA PRO A 13 -22.50 21.63 4.00
C PRO A 13 -22.94 20.51 4.97
N ASP A 14 -24.01 20.70 5.70
CA ASP A 14 -24.61 19.66 6.56
C ASP A 14 -25.45 18.62 5.80
N ALA A 15 -25.73 18.83 4.53
CA ALA A 15 -26.50 17.92 3.68
C ALA A 15 -25.61 16.90 2.92
N LEU A 16 -24.29 16.99 3.07
CA LEU A 16 -23.39 16.01 2.45
C LEU A 16 -23.45 14.67 3.18
N PRO A 17 -23.48 13.55 2.45
CA PRO A 17 -23.50 12.23 3.06
C PRO A 17 -22.27 12.04 3.95
N ARG A 18 -22.50 11.58 5.18
CA ARG A 18 -21.41 11.16 6.07
C ARG A 18 -21.02 9.74 5.71
N PHE A 19 -19.75 9.53 5.47
CA PHE A 19 -19.20 8.20 5.26
C PHE A 19 -18.81 7.60 6.62
N ASP A 20 -19.45 6.50 6.97
CA ASP A 20 -19.14 5.71 8.17
C ASP A 20 -18.64 4.35 7.72
N ASN A 21 -17.38 4.29 7.35
CA ASN A 21 -16.68 3.08 6.95
C ASN A 21 -15.22 3.12 7.42
N PRO A 22 -14.49 2.00 7.42
CA PRO A 22 -13.11 1.93 7.90
C PRO A 22 -12.11 2.88 7.22
N GLN A 23 -12.44 3.38 6.03
CA GLN A 23 -11.60 4.33 5.28
C GLN A 23 -11.88 5.80 5.66
N ALA A 24 -12.97 6.06 6.41
CA ALA A 24 -13.35 7.41 6.86
C ALA A 24 -12.65 7.80 8.17
N TRP A 25 -11.36 7.53 8.28
CA TRP A 25 -10.55 7.84 9.46
C TRP A 25 -10.21 9.34 9.54
N ARG A 26 -9.89 9.79 10.75
CA ARG A 26 -9.46 11.17 11.03
C ARG A 26 -7.99 11.20 11.43
N GLY A 27 -7.29 12.28 11.02
CA GLY A 27 -5.86 12.46 11.30
C GLY A 27 -5.47 12.26 12.76
N PRO A 28 -6.12 12.92 13.75
CA PRO A 28 -5.78 12.76 15.17
C PRO A 28 -5.94 11.32 15.67
N GLU A 29 -6.98 10.61 15.24
CA GLU A 29 -7.21 9.21 15.60
C GLU A 29 -6.10 8.32 15.04
N MET A 30 -5.72 8.54 13.78
CA MET A 30 -4.71 7.76 13.11
C MET A 30 -3.31 8.05 13.64
N ALA A 31 -3.03 9.31 14.00
CA ALA A 31 -1.75 9.69 14.61
C ALA A 31 -1.51 9.05 15.99
N ALA A 32 -2.58 8.71 16.71
CA ALA A 32 -2.51 8.01 18.00
C ALA A 32 -2.29 6.49 17.87
N ARG A 33 -2.35 5.94 16.65
CA ARG A 33 -2.20 4.51 16.35
C ARG A 33 -0.87 4.25 15.64
N SER A 34 -0.35 3.03 15.81
CA SER A 34 0.86 2.55 15.13
C SER A 34 0.65 1.23 14.37
N ASP A 35 -0.53 0.66 14.43
CA ASP A 35 -0.87 -0.62 13.80
C ASP A 35 -0.92 -0.57 12.27
N TRP A 36 -0.80 0.60 11.67
CA TRP A 36 -0.66 0.83 10.24
C TRP A 36 0.80 0.94 9.77
N ILE A 37 1.75 0.82 10.71
CA ILE A 37 3.19 0.87 10.42
C ILE A 37 3.79 -0.51 10.72
N HIS A 38 4.50 -1.08 9.76
CA HIS A 38 5.27 -2.30 9.96
C HIS A 38 6.74 -2.06 9.61
N ALA A 39 7.62 -2.24 10.59
CA ALA A 39 9.05 -2.32 10.34
C ALA A 39 9.41 -3.77 10.00
N PHE A 40 10.07 -3.99 8.87
CA PHE A 40 10.51 -5.32 8.49
C PHE A 40 11.44 -5.93 9.53
N THR A 41 11.18 -7.18 9.89
CA THR A 41 12.08 -7.96 10.73
C THR A 41 13.31 -8.41 9.95
N PRO A 42 14.43 -8.76 10.62
CA PRO A 42 15.60 -9.31 9.92
C PRO A 42 15.28 -10.56 9.09
N ALA A 43 14.38 -11.42 9.55
CA ALA A 43 13.95 -12.60 8.81
C ALA A 43 13.16 -12.25 7.54
N GLU A 44 12.23 -11.29 7.62
CA GLU A 44 11.50 -10.79 6.47
C GLU A 44 12.41 -10.11 5.44
N LEU A 45 13.42 -9.35 5.92
CA LEU A 45 14.42 -8.74 5.05
C LEU A 45 15.30 -9.78 4.36
N ALA A 46 15.67 -10.86 5.05
CA ALA A 46 16.45 -11.95 4.45
C ALA A 46 15.65 -12.65 3.33
N GLU A 47 14.35 -12.87 3.51
CA GLU A 47 13.48 -13.41 2.46
C GLU A 47 13.41 -12.45 1.26
N LEU A 48 13.19 -11.17 1.50
CA LEU A 48 13.12 -10.16 0.45
C LEU A 48 14.45 -10.06 -0.31
N ASP A 49 15.58 -10.00 0.40
CA ASP A 49 16.92 -9.96 -0.20
C ASP A 49 17.16 -11.18 -1.10
N ALA A 50 16.76 -12.37 -0.68
CA ALA A 50 16.93 -13.59 -1.46
C ALA A 50 16.16 -13.54 -2.78
N VAL A 51 14.88 -13.21 -2.74
CA VAL A 51 14.05 -13.16 -3.97
C VAL A 51 14.47 -12.03 -4.89
N VAL A 52 14.90 -10.89 -4.35
CA VAL A 52 15.40 -9.76 -5.15
C VAL A 52 16.69 -10.17 -5.89
N ARG A 53 17.62 -10.84 -5.22
CA ARG A 53 18.87 -11.32 -5.85
C ARG A 53 18.62 -12.38 -6.91
N ASP A 54 17.73 -13.33 -6.64
CA ASP A 54 17.38 -14.38 -7.59
C ASP A 54 16.71 -13.80 -8.85
N ALA A 55 15.78 -12.89 -8.68
CA ALA A 55 15.10 -12.22 -9.78
C ALA A 55 16.07 -11.32 -10.59
N ASP A 56 16.98 -10.62 -9.91
CA ASP A 56 18.01 -9.79 -10.55
C ASP A 56 19.01 -10.64 -11.36
N ALA A 57 19.48 -11.75 -10.78
CA ALA A 57 20.39 -12.69 -11.44
C ALA A 57 19.78 -13.34 -12.68
N GLY A 58 18.46 -13.55 -12.69
CA GLY A 58 17.73 -14.08 -13.84
C GLY A 58 17.68 -13.14 -15.05
N GLY A 59 17.92 -11.85 -14.87
CA GLY A 59 18.02 -10.85 -15.95
C GLY A 59 16.76 -10.62 -16.76
N ARG A 60 15.62 -11.17 -16.33
CA ARG A 60 14.34 -10.99 -17.05
C ARG A 60 13.84 -9.55 -16.95
N ASP A 61 13.01 -9.17 -17.91
CA ASP A 61 12.27 -7.91 -17.83
C ASP A 61 11.41 -7.87 -16.55
N LEU A 62 11.34 -6.71 -15.90
CA LEU A 62 10.57 -6.54 -14.67
C LEU A 62 9.09 -6.93 -14.87
N LEU A 63 8.51 -6.57 -16.01
CA LEU A 63 7.12 -6.89 -16.35
C LEU A 63 6.87 -8.39 -16.62
N ALA A 64 7.94 -9.16 -16.82
CA ALA A 64 7.87 -10.62 -16.99
C ALA A 64 8.00 -11.40 -15.67
N LEU A 65 8.12 -10.70 -14.54
CA LEU A 65 8.16 -11.29 -13.21
C LEU A 65 6.73 -11.47 -12.69
N HIS A 66 6.43 -12.64 -12.14
CA HIS A 66 5.12 -13.01 -11.60
C HIS A 66 5.22 -13.41 -10.14
N VAL A 67 4.09 -13.52 -9.46
CA VAL A 67 4.01 -13.85 -8.04
C VAL A 67 4.72 -15.18 -7.70
N GLU A 68 4.73 -16.13 -8.62
CA GLU A 68 5.40 -17.43 -8.47
C GLU A 68 6.92 -17.32 -8.40
N ASP A 69 7.49 -16.23 -8.92
CA ASP A 69 8.93 -15.96 -8.89
C ASP A 69 9.39 -15.45 -7.51
N PHE A 70 8.45 -15.15 -6.61
CA PHE A 70 8.72 -14.58 -5.29
C PHE A 70 8.23 -15.48 -4.16
N PRO A 71 8.99 -16.55 -3.81
CA PRO A 71 8.67 -17.35 -2.64
C PRO A 71 8.98 -16.57 -1.36
N LEU A 72 7.93 -16.07 -0.71
CA LEU A 72 8.00 -15.25 0.51
C LEU A 72 7.21 -15.94 1.64
N PRO A 73 7.70 -17.04 2.22
CA PRO A 73 6.93 -17.86 3.16
C PRO A 73 6.45 -17.07 4.40
N SER A 74 7.29 -16.21 4.98
CA SER A 74 6.90 -15.41 6.14
C SER A 74 6.17 -14.11 5.74
N LEU A 75 6.64 -13.43 4.70
CA LEU A 75 6.05 -12.18 4.24
C LEU A 75 4.66 -12.37 3.60
N ARG A 76 4.38 -13.50 2.98
CA ARG A 76 3.11 -13.73 2.27
C ARG A 76 1.90 -13.50 3.16
N ALA A 77 1.87 -14.09 4.36
CA ALA A 77 0.75 -13.93 5.28
C ALA A 77 0.55 -12.47 5.70
N ARG A 78 1.65 -11.74 5.89
CA ARG A 78 1.61 -10.30 6.20
C ARG A 78 1.08 -9.49 5.03
N LEU A 79 1.58 -9.74 3.83
CA LEU A 79 1.13 -9.05 2.62
C LEU A 79 -0.36 -9.30 2.33
N GLU A 80 -0.85 -10.50 2.56
CA GLU A 80 -2.29 -10.81 2.46
C GLU A 80 -3.13 -10.08 3.52
N SER A 81 -2.61 -9.96 4.75
CA SER A 81 -3.25 -9.14 5.78
C SER A 81 -3.31 -7.67 5.38
N VAL A 82 -2.21 -7.13 4.87
CA VAL A 82 -2.14 -5.74 4.37
C VAL A 82 -3.09 -5.55 3.18
N ARG A 83 -3.15 -6.51 2.25
CA ARG A 83 -4.10 -6.45 1.13
C ARG A 83 -5.55 -6.33 1.61
N ARG A 84 -5.93 -7.09 2.64
CA ARG A 84 -7.28 -6.98 3.25
C ARG A 84 -7.52 -5.61 3.86
N GLU A 85 -6.51 -5.06 4.57
CA GLU A 85 -6.59 -3.71 5.13
C GLU A 85 -6.74 -2.63 4.05
N LEU A 86 -6.07 -2.79 2.91
CA LEU A 86 -6.18 -1.87 1.78
C LEU A 86 -7.56 -1.91 1.13
N LEU A 87 -8.14 -3.10 0.99
CA LEU A 87 -9.42 -3.29 0.29
C LEU A 87 -10.64 -3.07 1.18
N HIS A 88 -10.58 -3.47 2.44
CA HIS A 88 -11.74 -3.54 3.33
C HIS A 88 -11.53 -2.83 4.68
N GLY A 89 -10.33 -2.38 4.97
CA GLY A 89 -9.97 -1.69 6.20
C GLY A 89 -9.70 -0.21 5.98
N ARG A 90 -8.65 0.29 6.61
CA ARG A 90 -8.28 1.72 6.59
C ARG A 90 -7.81 2.25 5.23
N GLY A 91 -7.48 1.40 4.27
CA GLY A 91 -7.11 1.78 2.92
C GLY A 91 -5.64 2.15 2.70
N PHE A 92 -4.80 2.08 3.74
CA PHE A 92 -3.35 2.31 3.63
C PHE A 92 -2.55 1.49 4.63
N HIS A 93 -1.25 1.34 4.35
CA HIS A 93 -0.26 0.71 5.22
C HIS A 93 1.13 1.26 4.91
N LEU A 94 1.99 1.36 5.89
CA LEU A 94 3.37 1.81 5.75
C LEU A 94 4.34 0.70 6.14
N PHE A 95 5.19 0.31 5.21
CA PHE A 95 6.34 -0.53 5.50
C PHE A 95 7.59 0.33 5.70
N ARG A 96 8.42 -0.04 6.67
CA ARG A 96 9.70 0.62 6.97
C ARG A 96 10.84 -0.39 7.00
N GLY A 97 12.02 0.10 6.63
CA GLY A 97 13.27 -0.64 6.82
C GLY A 97 13.74 -1.43 5.60
N ILE A 98 13.20 -1.18 4.40
CA ILE A 98 13.79 -1.73 3.18
C ILE A 98 15.18 -1.09 2.99
N PRO A 99 16.26 -1.89 2.92
CA PRO A 99 17.64 -1.37 2.87
C PRO A 99 18.03 -0.92 1.45
N VAL A 100 17.35 0.11 0.95
CA VAL A 100 17.53 0.61 -0.43
C VAL A 100 18.96 1.06 -0.73
N GLU A 101 19.73 1.46 0.29
CA GLU A 101 21.14 1.82 0.17
C GLU A 101 22.04 0.62 -0.24
N ARG A 102 21.58 -0.61 -0.03
CA ARG A 102 22.28 -1.85 -0.43
C ARG A 102 21.82 -2.37 -1.79
N TYR A 103 20.77 -1.78 -2.36
CA TYR A 103 20.19 -2.23 -3.61
C TYR A 103 20.63 -1.36 -4.78
N THR A 104 20.83 -1.99 -5.93
CA THR A 104 20.88 -1.26 -7.20
C THR A 104 19.49 -0.69 -7.52
N THR A 105 19.41 0.23 -8.47
CA THR A 105 18.12 0.76 -8.95
C THR A 105 17.20 -0.37 -9.44
N ARG A 106 17.76 -1.36 -10.15
CA ARG A 106 16.99 -2.52 -10.62
C ARG A 106 16.50 -3.39 -9.45
N GLN A 107 17.34 -3.65 -8.47
CA GLN A 107 16.96 -4.42 -7.28
C GLN A 107 15.88 -3.70 -6.47
N SER A 108 15.97 -2.38 -6.32
CA SER A 108 14.93 -1.58 -5.68
C SER A 108 13.59 -1.67 -6.43
N ALA A 109 13.64 -1.64 -7.76
CA ALA A 109 12.44 -1.81 -8.58
C ALA A 109 11.82 -3.22 -8.44
N ILE A 110 12.64 -4.27 -8.36
CA ILE A 110 12.20 -5.66 -8.10
C ILE A 110 11.55 -5.77 -6.73
N ALA A 111 12.18 -5.18 -5.70
CA ALA A 111 11.64 -5.21 -4.34
C ALA A 111 10.27 -4.51 -4.24
N TYR A 112 10.07 -3.45 -5.00
CA TYR A 112 8.79 -2.75 -5.08
C TYR A 112 7.75 -3.53 -5.89
N TRP A 113 8.15 -4.17 -6.98
CA TRP A 113 7.28 -4.93 -7.89
C TRP A 113 6.59 -6.10 -7.22
#